data_4baf5c51f3be9d9f6e7e42be00a87de4
#
_entry.id   4baf5c51f3be9d9f6e7e42be00a87de4
#
_cell.length_a   1.000
_cell.length_b   1.000
_cell.length_c   1.000
_cell.angle_alpha   90.00
_cell.angle_beta   90.00
_cell.angle_gamma   90.00
#
_symmetry.space_group_name_H-M   'P 1'
#
loop_
_entity.id
_entity.type
_entity.pdbx_description
1 polymer ?
#
loop_
_entity_poly.entity_id
_entity_poly.type
_entity_poly.pdbx_seq_one_letter_code
_entity_poly.pdbx_strand_id
1 'polypeptide(L)'
;MQPNVETFIGCDSSYRAASIVLYGAPYDSTTSYRPGARFGPAAIRHESYGLETYSPYQNADLTDFDVFDSGDLELCFGSSESALADIEARAEEVLKDGKFPLLLGGEHLVTLGAVRAAVKKYPDLHIVNFDAHADLRDDYLGARLSHACVLRRCHELVGDGHIHQFCIRSGDRAEFEFAAQHTEMHKFDFTGLAELTAQLCESKVPVYLTIDLDCLDPSCFPGTGTPEAGGVSFLQLLDAIRTVTSANIVGADLNELAPTLDTTGVSTATACKVLRELLIALDKGWPGFQV
;
A
#
# COMPACT_ATOMS: atom_id res chain seq x y z
N MET A 1 -14.41 0.34 17.16
CA MET A 1 -14.42 1.48 16.21
C MET A 1 -15.85 1.81 15.80
N GLN A 2 -16.11 3.05 15.38
CA GLN A 2 -17.41 3.47 14.82
C GLN A 2 -17.32 3.43 13.29
N PRO A 3 -18.44 3.13 12.59
CA PRO A 3 -18.48 3.16 11.13
C PRO A 3 -18.30 4.59 10.61
N ASN A 4 -17.67 4.73 9.46
CA ASN A 4 -17.57 6.01 8.76
C ASN A 4 -18.93 6.39 8.12
N VAL A 5 -19.11 7.68 7.84
CA VAL A 5 -20.32 8.19 7.15
C VAL A 5 -20.29 7.81 5.67
N GLU A 6 -19.12 7.85 5.03
CA GLU A 6 -18.87 7.46 3.65
C GLU A 6 -17.80 6.36 3.62
N THR A 7 -18.16 5.17 3.16
CA THR A 7 -17.27 4.02 3.08
C THR A 7 -16.91 3.72 1.62
N PHE A 8 -15.86 2.96 1.39
CA PHE A 8 -15.64 2.36 0.08
C PHE A 8 -16.80 1.40 -0.24
N ILE A 9 -17.24 1.36 -1.49
CA ILE A 9 -18.36 0.53 -1.92
C ILE A 9 -18.20 -0.93 -1.46
N GLY A 10 -19.21 -1.48 -0.81
CA GLY A 10 -19.18 -2.86 -0.28
C GLY A 10 -18.34 -3.07 0.99
N CYS A 11 -17.78 -1.99 1.59
CA CYS A 11 -16.98 -2.07 2.84
C CYS A 11 -17.76 -1.53 4.04
N ASP A 12 -18.98 -1.99 4.24
CA ASP A 12 -19.93 -1.53 5.26
C ASP A 12 -20.25 -2.58 6.34
N SER A 13 -19.51 -3.67 6.39
CA SER A 13 -19.63 -4.69 7.45
C SER A 13 -19.38 -4.09 8.83
N SER A 14 -19.93 -4.68 9.87
CA SER A 14 -19.62 -4.25 11.23
C SER A 14 -18.15 -4.57 11.58
N TYR A 15 -17.50 -3.74 12.41
CA TYR A 15 -16.13 -4.02 12.88
C TYR A 15 -15.99 -5.43 13.48
N ARG A 16 -17.05 -5.92 14.16
CA ARG A 16 -17.03 -7.25 14.79
C ARG A 16 -16.98 -8.38 13.75
N ALA A 17 -17.73 -8.25 12.67
CA ALA A 17 -17.78 -9.27 11.60
C ALA A 17 -16.55 -9.22 10.72
N ALA A 18 -16.04 -8.01 10.47
CA ALA A 18 -14.98 -7.77 9.50
C ALA A 18 -13.68 -8.51 9.84
N SER A 19 -13.08 -8.99 8.81
CA SER A 19 -11.77 -9.61 8.77
C SER A 19 -10.68 -8.62 8.34
N ILE A 20 -11.05 -7.73 7.41
CA ILE A 20 -10.21 -6.65 6.92
C ILE A 20 -10.74 -5.32 7.47
N VAL A 21 -9.85 -4.48 7.99
CA VAL A 21 -10.14 -3.12 8.43
C VAL A 21 -9.43 -2.15 7.51
N LEU A 22 -10.22 -1.44 6.70
CA LEU A 22 -9.76 -0.35 5.84
C LEU A 22 -9.72 0.94 6.66
N TYR A 23 -8.63 1.70 6.57
CA TYR A 23 -8.49 3.01 7.22
C TYR A 23 -7.60 3.93 6.40
N GLY A 24 -7.83 5.23 6.45
CA GLY A 24 -7.08 6.22 5.69
C GLY A 24 -6.05 6.98 6.52
N ALA A 25 -4.91 7.30 5.92
CA ALA A 25 -3.89 8.20 6.46
C ALA A 25 -3.66 9.38 5.49
N PRO A 26 -4.49 10.43 5.57
CA PRO A 26 -4.46 11.59 4.66
C PRO A 26 -3.27 12.51 4.96
N TYR A 27 -2.06 12.07 4.68
CA TYR A 27 -0.80 12.75 4.98
C TYR A 27 0.05 12.92 3.73
N ASP A 28 0.58 14.14 3.44
CA ASP A 28 1.50 14.44 2.34
C ASP A 28 2.42 15.63 2.68
N SER A 29 2.79 15.75 3.96
CA SER A 29 3.57 16.90 4.43
C SER A 29 5.05 16.86 4.05
N THR A 30 5.55 15.75 3.50
CA THR A 30 6.95 15.63 3.03
C THR A 30 7.07 15.53 1.52
N THR A 31 5.95 15.62 0.79
CA THR A 31 5.95 15.58 -0.68
C THR A 31 6.86 16.66 -1.27
N SER A 32 7.83 16.24 -2.08
CA SER A 32 8.90 17.11 -2.57
C SER A 32 8.55 17.90 -3.83
N TYR A 33 7.56 17.44 -4.61
CA TYR A 33 7.25 18.04 -5.92
C TYR A 33 5.80 18.54 -6.00
N ARG A 34 4.80 17.67 -6.10
CA ARG A 34 3.40 18.05 -6.28
C ARG A 34 2.54 17.44 -5.16
N PRO A 35 2.17 18.20 -4.11
CA PRO A 35 1.32 17.69 -3.04
C PRO A 35 -0.10 17.45 -3.54
N GLY A 36 -0.85 16.62 -2.81
CA GLY A 36 -2.25 16.29 -3.10
C GLY A 36 -2.63 14.87 -2.72
N ALA A 37 -1.65 14.02 -2.37
CA ALA A 37 -1.91 12.63 -2.00
C ALA A 37 -2.77 12.52 -0.73
N ARG A 38 -2.76 13.50 0.17
CA ARG A 38 -3.68 13.54 1.34
C ARG A 38 -5.16 13.49 0.99
N PHE A 39 -5.54 13.83 -0.23
CA PHE A 39 -6.93 13.77 -0.70
C PHE A 39 -7.29 12.40 -1.29
N GLY A 40 -6.31 11.51 -1.45
CA GLY A 40 -6.48 10.17 -2.03
C GLY A 40 -7.52 9.32 -1.31
N PRO A 41 -7.41 9.11 0.01
CA PRO A 41 -8.33 8.24 0.74
C PRO A 41 -9.79 8.65 0.63
N ALA A 42 -10.09 9.94 0.77
CA ALA A 42 -11.45 10.47 0.64
C ALA A 42 -11.96 10.35 -0.82
N ALA A 43 -11.13 10.66 -1.81
CA ALA A 43 -11.51 10.55 -3.22
C ALA A 43 -11.79 9.09 -3.63
N ILE A 44 -10.99 8.13 -3.16
CA ILE A 44 -11.22 6.69 -3.40
C ILE A 44 -12.58 6.26 -2.86
N ARG A 45 -12.97 6.67 -1.65
CA ARG A 45 -14.30 6.34 -1.09
C ARG A 45 -15.41 6.95 -1.91
N HIS A 46 -15.32 8.26 -2.20
CA HIS A 46 -16.32 8.99 -2.94
C HIS A 46 -16.55 8.42 -4.34
N GLU A 47 -15.49 8.21 -5.09
CA GLU A 47 -15.57 7.74 -6.49
C GLU A 47 -15.85 6.23 -6.59
N SER A 48 -15.71 5.47 -5.50
CA SER A 48 -15.95 4.02 -5.51
C SER A 48 -17.40 3.66 -5.91
N TYR A 49 -18.36 4.53 -5.64
CA TYR A 49 -19.75 4.33 -6.02
C TYR A 49 -20.00 4.40 -7.54
N GLY A 50 -19.01 4.81 -8.32
CA GLY A 50 -19.00 4.70 -9.77
C GLY A 50 -18.55 3.34 -10.31
N LEU A 51 -18.19 2.39 -9.41
CA LEU A 51 -17.72 1.06 -9.77
C LEU A 51 -18.77 -0.02 -9.48
N GLU A 52 -18.66 -1.12 -10.22
CA GLU A 52 -19.35 -2.36 -9.85
C GLU A 52 -18.57 -3.10 -8.76
N THR A 53 -19.25 -3.74 -7.82
CA THR A 53 -18.61 -4.55 -6.75
C THR A 53 -18.05 -5.87 -7.27
N TYR A 54 -18.63 -6.40 -8.34
CA TYR A 54 -18.19 -7.65 -8.97
C TYR A 54 -16.89 -7.51 -9.77
N SER A 55 -15.94 -8.42 -9.52
CA SER A 55 -14.71 -8.56 -10.30
C SER A 55 -14.82 -9.70 -11.31
N PRO A 56 -14.87 -9.42 -12.63
CA PRO A 56 -14.81 -10.46 -13.65
C PRO A 56 -13.43 -11.11 -13.75
N TYR A 57 -12.38 -10.47 -13.25
CA TYR A 57 -11.02 -11.00 -13.25
C TYR A 57 -10.84 -12.12 -12.20
N GLN A 58 -11.53 -12.00 -11.08
CA GLN A 58 -11.44 -12.94 -9.96
C GLN A 58 -12.70 -13.80 -9.80
N ASN A 59 -13.75 -13.53 -10.59
CA ASN A 59 -15.06 -14.17 -10.51
C ASN A 59 -15.59 -14.16 -9.07
N ALA A 60 -15.65 -12.97 -8.46
CA ALA A 60 -16.05 -12.75 -7.07
C ALA A 60 -16.67 -11.37 -6.91
N ASP A 61 -17.58 -11.23 -5.98
CA ASP A 61 -18.20 -9.96 -5.64
C ASP A 61 -17.62 -9.45 -4.30
N LEU A 62 -17.23 -8.18 -4.22
CA LEU A 62 -16.71 -7.58 -2.99
C LEU A 62 -17.71 -7.66 -1.83
N THR A 63 -19.01 -7.66 -2.14
CA THR A 63 -20.08 -7.79 -1.13
C THR A 63 -20.18 -9.19 -0.49
N ASP A 64 -19.46 -10.17 -1.03
CA ASP A 64 -19.36 -11.50 -0.41
C ASP A 64 -18.35 -11.53 0.76
N PHE A 65 -17.61 -10.43 1.01
CA PHE A 65 -16.54 -10.36 2.00
C PHE A 65 -16.86 -9.35 3.11
N ASP A 66 -16.38 -9.65 4.31
CA ASP A 66 -16.60 -8.79 5.49
C ASP A 66 -15.45 -7.79 5.65
N VAL A 67 -15.60 -6.60 5.05
CA VAL A 67 -14.66 -5.47 5.16
C VAL A 67 -15.32 -4.33 5.94
N PHE A 68 -14.62 -3.80 6.94
CA PHE A 68 -15.02 -2.62 7.69
C PHE A 68 -14.16 -1.43 7.29
N ASP A 69 -14.77 -0.35 6.79
CA ASP A 69 -14.09 0.92 6.54
C ASP A 69 -14.27 1.86 7.73
N SER A 70 -13.18 2.14 8.44
CA SER A 70 -13.18 2.99 9.64
C SER A 70 -13.00 4.48 9.33
N GLY A 71 -12.89 4.87 8.05
CA GLY A 71 -12.62 6.25 7.66
C GLY A 71 -11.17 6.66 7.85
N ASP A 72 -10.94 7.97 7.78
CA ASP A 72 -9.60 8.56 7.88
C ASP A 72 -9.18 8.84 9.32
N LEU A 73 -7.88 8.73 9.57
CA LEU A 73 -7.25 9.17 10.81
C LEU A 73 -7.14 10.71 10.83
N GLU A 74 -7.30 11.29 12.01
CA GLU A 74 -6.94 12.68 12.27
C GLU A 74 -5.45 12.75 12.58
N LEU A 75 -4.62 13.14 11.59
CA LEU A 75 -3.17 13.12 11.70
C LEU A 75 -2.57 14.50 11.98
N CYS A 76 -1.50 14.52 12.75
CA CYS A 76 -0.71 15.72 12.98
C CYS A 76 0.05 16.12 11.71
N PHE A 77 -0.34 17.23 11.07
CA PHE A 77 0.33 17.71 9.84
C PHE A 77 1.67 18.42 10.10
N GLY A 78 1.96 18.78 11.34
CA GLY A 78 3.19 19.51 11.72
C GLY A 78 4.34 18.60 12.19
N SER A 79 4.14 17.28 12.25
CA SER A 79 5.14 16.33 12.73
C SER A 79 4.94 14.97 12.08
N SER A 80 5.89 14.59 11.22
CA SER A 80 5.88 13.25 10.61
C SER A 80 5.91 12.14 11.66
N GLU A 81 6.71 12.29 12.71
CA GLU A 81 6.80 11.28 13.78
C GLU A 81 5.47 11.12 14.54
N SER A 82 4.76 12.22 14.82
CA SER A 82 3.44 12.14 15.46
C SER A 82 2.42 11.48 14.54
N ALA A 83 2.39 11.83 13.27
CA ALA A 83 1.50 11.19 12.28
C ALA A 83 1.79 9.69 12.14
N LEU A 84 3.06 9.30 12.08
CA LEU A 84 3.47 7.89 12.04
C LEU A 84 3.07 7.14 13.31
N ALA A 85 3.17 7.76 14.49
CA ALA A 85 2.73 7.16 15.75
C ALA A 85 1.20 6.91 15.79
N ASP A 86 0.40 7.82 15.22
CA ASP A 86 -1.06 7.62 15.11
C ASP A 86 -1.42 6.48 14.17
N ILE A 87 -0.70 6.37 13.04
CA ILE A 87 -0.86 5.25 12.08
C ILE A 87 -0.45 3.93 12.71
N GLU A 88 0.70 3.89 13.40
CA GLU A 88 1.20 2.72 14.12
C GLU A 88 0.19 2.24 15.16
N ALA A 89 -0.35 3.15 15.98
CA ALA A 89 -1.35 2.82 16.99
C ALA A 89 -2.63 2.20 16.38
N ARG A 90 -3.10 2.72 15.24
CA ARG A 90 -4.26 2.15 14.54
C ARG A 90 -3.96 0.76 13.99
N ALA A 91 -2.82 0.56 13.34
CA ALA A 91 -2.42 -0.74 12.83
C ALA A 91 -2.25 -1.77 13.98
N GLU A 92 -1.67 -1.37 15.11
CA GLU A 92 -1.56 -2.23 16.31
C GLU A 92 -2.93 -2.64 16.86
N GLU A 93 -3.89 -1.70 16.94
CA GLU A 93 -5.25 -2.00 17.37
C GLU A 93 -5.88 -3.08 16.49
N VAL A 94 -5.82 -2.92 15.16
CA VAL A 94 -6.36 -3.87 14.19
C VAL A 94 -5.68 -5.24 14.30
N LEU A 95 -4.35 -5.25 14.35
CA LEU A 95 -3.56 -6.48 14.46
C LEU A 95 -3.82 -7.21 15.79
N LYS A 96 -3.98 -6.49 16.90
CA LYS A 96 -4.30 -7.06 18.21
C LYS A 96 -5.64 -7.76 18.23
N ASP A 97 -6.62 -7.23 17.50
CA ASP A 97 -7.95 -7.82 17.38
C ASP A 97 -7.99 -8.99 16.37
N GLY A 98 -6.83 -9.43 15.85
CA GLY A 98 -6.70 -10.54 14.92
C GLY A 98 -7.22 -10.24 13.51
N LYS A 99 -7.34 -8.95 13.15
CA LYS A 99 -7.83 -8.49 11.85
C LYS A 99 -6.69 -8.03 10.96
N PHE A 100 -6.97 -7.95 9.66
CA PHE A 100 -6.03 -7.48 8.65
C PHE A 100 -6.09 -5.95 8.52
N PRO A 101 -4.99 -5.20 8.75
CA PRO A 101 -4.94 -3.77 8.50
C PRO A 101 -4.68 -3.49 7.01
N LEU A 102 -5.58 -2.75 6.36
CA LEU A 102 -5.40 -2.21 5.02
C LEU A 102 -5.44 -0.68 5.07
N LEU A 103 -4.30 -0.06 4.78
CA LEU A 103 -4.13 1.38 4.85
C LEU A 103 -4.35 2.02 3.47
N LEU A 104 -5.21 3.03 3.38
CA LEU A 104 -5.22 3.97 2.26
C LEU A 104 -4.31 5.15 2.57
N GLY A 105 -3.21 5.25 1.88
CA GLY A 105 -2.23 6.26 2.12
C GLY A 105 -2.55 7.62 1.50
N GLY A 106 -1.83 8.61 2.02
CA GLY A 106 -1.42 9.80 1.33
C GLY A 106 -0.11 9.54 0.60
N GLU A 107 0.96 10.25 0.99
CA GLU A 107 2.33 9.97 0.50
C GLU A 107 2.89 8.66 1.05
N HIS A 108 3.87 8.06 0.38
CA HIS A 108 4.42 6.74 0.72
C HIS A 108 5.02 6.64 2.14
N LEU A 109 5.42 7.74 2.77
CA LEU A 109 5.93 7.73 4.16
C LEU A 109 4.99 7.05 5.16
N VAL A 110 3.67 7.09 4.94
CA VAL A 110 2.66 6.53 5.86
C VAL A 110 2.83 5.03 6.10
N THR A 111 3.39 4.30 5.13
CA THR A 111 3.73 2.87 5.20
C THR A 111 4.60 2.56 6.42
N LEU A 112 5.55 3.44 6.76
CA LEU A 112 6.44 3.24 7.91
C LEU A 112 5.68 3.07 9.23
N GLY A 113 4.58 3.81 9.43
CA GLY A 113 3.75 3.67 10.64
C GLY A 113 3.12 2.29 10.74
N ALA A 114 2.55 1.79 9.65
CA ALA A 114 1.94 0.46 9.60
C ALA A 114 2.98 -0.67 9.72
N VAL A 115 4.16 -0.52 9.09
CA VAL A 115 5.27 -1.48 9.19
C VAL A 115 5.81 -1.54 10.62
N ARG A 116 5.94 -0.41 11.34
CA ARG A 116 6.32 -0.39 12.77
C ARG A 116 5.41 -1.27 13.63
N ALA A 117 4.10 -1.23 13.39
CA ALA A 117 3.14 -2.10 14.07
C ALA A 117 3.29 -3.57 13.66
N ALA A 118 3.45 -3.82 12.36
CA ALA A 118 3.57 -5.18 11.83
C ALA A 118 4.82 -5.91 12.35
N VAL A 119 5.97 -5.24 12.39
CA VAL A 119 7.25 -5.83 12.90
C VAL A 119 7.14 -6.24 14.37
N LYS A 120 6.39 -5.51 15.21
CA LYS A 120 6.19 -5.87 16.61
C LYS A 120 5.46 -7.21 16.77
N LYS A 121 4.53 -7.50 15.88
CA LYS A 121 3.77 -8.77 15.88
C LYS A 121 4.48 -9.87 15.10
N TYR A 122 5.18 -9.51 14.04
CA TYR A 122 5.85 -10.40 13.10
C TYR A 122 7.34 -10.02 12.95
N PRO A 123 8.22 -10.47 13.86
CA PRO A 123 9.65 -10.05 13.83
C PRO A 123 10.43 -10.45 12.58
N ASP A 124 9.98 -11.50 11.87
CA ASP A 124 10.57 -11.98 10.60
C ASP A 124 9.77 -11.44 9.39
N LEU A 125 9.36 -10.17 9.45
CA LEU A 125 8.54 -9.53 8.43
C LEU A 125 9.34 -9.28 7.15
N HIS A 126 8.81 -9.75 6.02
CA HIS A 126 9.26 -9.34 4.71
C HIS A 126 8.38 -8.22 4.17
N ILE A 127 8.92 -7.36 3.32
CA ILE A 127 8.20 -6.28 2.65
C ILE A 127 8.29 -6.50 1.14
N VAL A 128 7.16 -6.55 0.46
CA VAL A 128 7.08 -6.50 -0.99
C VAL A 128 6.57 -5.12 -1.39
N ASN A 129 7.35 -4.39 -2.18
CA ASN A 129 7.08 -3.04 -2.63
C ASN A 129 6.89 -2.98 -4.14
N PHE A 130 5.78 -2.39 -4.59
CA PHE A 130 5.52 -2.05 -6.00
C PHE A 130 5.56 -0.54 -6.15
N ASP A 131 6.50 0.00 -6.94
CA ASP A 131 6.81 1.42 -6.94
C ASP A 131 7.60 1.81 -8.20
N ALA A 132 7.51 3.06 -8.61
CA ALA A 132 8.44 3.64 -9.58
C ALA A 132 9.79 3.99 -8.95
N HIS A 133 9.77 4.39 -7.68
CA HIS A 133 10.89 4.96 -6.95
C HIS A 133 11.58 3.94 -6.03
N ALA A 134 12.88 4.15 -5.79
CA ALA A 134 13.61 3.29 -4.87
C ALA A 134 13.28 3.56 -3.40
N ASP A 135 12.99 4.81 -3.04
CA ASP A 135 12.64 5.29 -1.69
C ASP A 135 13.62 4.88 -0.58
N LEU A 136 14.90 4.76 -0.97
CA LEU A 136 16.01 4.29 -0.12
C LEU A 136 16.97 5.40 0.30
N ARG A 137 16.58 6.68 0.14
CA ARG A 137 17.42 7.80 0.60
C ARG A 137 17.61 7.72 2.12
N ASP A 138 18.81 7.99 2.59
CA ASP A 138 19.03 8.11 4.04
C ASP A 138 18.47 9.42 4.61
N ASP A 139 18.57 10.47 3.82
CA ASP A 139 18.04 11.81 4.10
C ASP A 139 17.57 12.45 2.80
N TYR A 140 16.47 13.19 2.85
CA TYR A 140 16.02 13.99 1.72
C TYR A 140 15.69 15.39 2.16
N LEU A 141 16.47 16.37 1.65
CA LEU A 141 16.34 17.80 1.96
C LEU A 141 16.36 18.10 3.47
N GLY A 142 17.15 17.37 4.27
CA GLY A 142 17.28 17.52 5.71
C GLY A 142 16.24 16.73 6.51
N ALA A 143 15.42 15.89 5.87
CA ALA A 143 14.41 15.06 6.52
C ALA A 143 14.71 13.56 6.32
N ARG A 144 14.91 12.85 7.41
CA ARG A 144 15.02 11.38 7.40
C ARG A 144 13.67 10.69 7.29
N LEU A 145 12.60 11.34 7.77
CA LEU A 145 11.21 10.91 7.64
C LEU A 145 10.57 11.63 6.47
N SER A 146 10.67 11.04 5.30
CA SER A 146 10.18 11.55 4.03
C SER A 146 9.69 10.38 3.17
N HIS A 147 8.75 10.64 2.23
CA HIS A 147 8.32 9.67 1.24
C HIS A 147 9.52 8.99 0.55
N ALA A 148 10.54 9.76 0.11
CA ALA A 148 11.74 9.24 -0.56
C ALA A 148 12.71 8.44 0.35
N CYS A 149 12.40 8.32 1.65
CA CYS A 149 13.22 7.62 2.64
C CYS A 149 12.49 6.43 3.28
N VAL A 150 11.24 6.17 2.90
CA VAL A 150 10.38 5.22 3.61
C VAL A 150 10.96 3.82 3.65
N LEU A 151 11.40 3.28 2.51
CA LEU A 151 11.97 1.93 2.43
C LEU A 151 13.32 1.84 3.15
N ARG A 152 14.09 2.93 3.21
CA ARG A 152 15.31 2.99 4.02
C ARG A 152 14.98 2.89 5.51
N ARG A 153 13.92 3.55 5.98
CA ARG A 153 13.46 3.45 7.38
C ARG A 153 12.86 2.07 7.69
N CYS A 154 12.14 1.48 6.73
CA CYS A 154 11.66 0.11 6.85
C CYS A 154 12.82 -0.88 6.95
N HIS A 155 13.88 -0.73 6.15
CA HIS A 155 15.08 -1.56 6.23
C HIS A 155 15.74 -1.53 7.63
N GLU A 156 15.76 -0.38 8.30
CA GLU A 156 16.28 -0.29 9.68
C GLU A 156 15.46 -1.13 10.68
N LEU A 157 14.24 -1.50 10.34
CA LEU A 157 13.35 -2.34 11.16
C LEU A 157 13.47 -3.83 10.83
N VAL A 158 13.53 -4.17 9.53
CA VAL A 158 13.47 -5.57 9.09
C VAL A 158 14.84 -6.18 8.77
N GLY A 159 15.86 -5.37 8.43
CA GLY A 159 17.20 -5.80 8.08
C GLY A 159 17.40 -6.22 6.63
N ASP A 160 18.61 -6.74 6.35
CA ASP A 160 19.03 -7.14 5.00
C ASP A 160 18.22 -8.31 4.46
N GLY A 161 17.91 -8.27 3.16
CA GLY A 161 17.24 -9.35 2.44
C GLY A 161 15.73 -9.49 2.72
N HIS A 162 15.14 -8.57 3.50
CA HIS A 162 13.70 -8.61 3.84
C HIS A 162 12.87 -7.63 3.01
N ILE A 163 13.48 -6.83 2.13
CA ILE A 163 12.77 -5.89 1.24
C ILE A 163 12.93 -6.33 -0.20
N HIS A 164 11.79 -6.52 -0.88
CA HIS A 164 11.72 -6.96 -2.28
C HIS A 164 10.96 -5.89 -3.07
N GLN A 165 11.65 -5.20 -3.98
CA GLN A 165 11.13 -4.06 -4.72
C GLN A 165 10.92 -4.40 -6.19
N PHE A 166 9.79 -4.01 -6.77
CA PHE A 166 9.43 -4.25 -8.17
C PHE A 166 9.02 -2.97 -8.88
N CYS A 167 9.20 -2.93 -10.19
CA CYS A 167 8.90 -1.81 -11.10
C CYS A 167 9.82 -0.60 -10.96
N ILE A 168 10.88 -0.69 -10.15
CA ILE A 168 11.75 0.45 -9.83
C ILE A 168 12.44 0.97 -11.08
N ARG A 169 12.27 2.26 -11.36
CA ARG A 169 12.85 2.93 -12.52
C ARG A 169 13.38 4.34 -12.23
N SER A 170 13.20 4.82 -10.99
CA SER A 170 13.66 6.14 -10.54
C SER A 170 14.32 6.07 -9.16
N GLY A 171 15.34 6.90 -8.95
CA GLY A 171 16.14 7.02 -7.74
C GLY A 171 17.50 7.64 -8.03
N ASP A 172 18.23 8.02 -7.01
CA ASP A 172 19.62 8.45 -7.20
C ASP A 172 20.60 7.25 -7.17
N ARG A 173 21.84 7.49 -7.54
CA ARG A 173 22.86 6.44 -7.61
C ARG A 173 23.07 5.74 -6.26
N ALA A 174 23.06 6.50 -5.17
CA ALA A 174 23.32 5.96 -3.82
C ALA A 174 22.21 5.00 -3.36
N GLU A 175 20.97 5.24 -3.79
CA GLU A 175 19.84 4.33 -3.53
C GLU A 175 20.05 2.98 -4.23
N PHE A 176 20.46 2.98 -5.50
CA PHE A 176 20.74 1.74 -6.23
C PHE A 176 21.99 1.02 -5.69
N GLU A 177 23.02 1.75 -5.25
CA GLU A 177 24.19 1.16 -4.60
C GLU A 177 23.84 0.53 -3.24
N PHE A 178 22.95 1.17 -2.48
CA PHE A 178 22.41 0.61 -1.24
C PHE A 178 21.56 -0.64 -1.52
N ALA A 179 20.65 -0.56 -2.47
CA ALA A 179 19.78 -1.68 -2.84
C ALA A 179 20.57 -2.93 -3.23
N ALA A 180 21.65 -2.77 -3.99
CA ALA A 180 22.51 -3.89 -4.43
C ALA A 180 23.16 -4.68 -3.28
N GLN A 181 23.19 -4.12 -2.06
CA GLN A 181 23.80 -4.74 -0.88
C GLN A 181 22.78 -5.19 0.16
N HIS A 182 21.57 -4.58 0.17
CA HIS A 182 20.66 -4.69 1.31
C HIS A 182 19.24 -5.13 0.95
N THR A 183 18.80 -4.94 -0.31
CA THR A 183 17.44 -5.30 -0.75
C THR A 183 17.49 -6.16 -2.02
N GLU A 184 16.39 -6.81 -2.36
CA GLU A 184 16.21 -7.43 -3.66
C GLU A 184 15.39 -6.49 -4.55
N MET A 185 16.04 -5.89 -5.56
CA MET A 185 15.42 -4.88 -6.42
C MET A 185 15.29 -5.36 -7.85
N HIS A 186 14.06 -5.46 -8.31
CA HIS A 186 13.67 -5.74 -9.70
C HIS A 186 13.24 -4.45 -10.39
N LYS A 187 13.83 -4.17 -11.56
CA LYS A 187 13.61 -2.92 -12.28
C LYS A 187 12.57 -3.11 -13.38
N PHE A 188 11.77 -2.05 -13.60
CA PHE A 188 10.89 -1.81 -14.74
C PHE A 188 9.60 -2.61 -14.78
N ASP A 189 9.55 -3.83 -14.25
CA ASP A 189 8.38 -4.71 -14.30
C ASP A 189 8.32 -5.67 -13.08
N PHE A 190 7.47 -6.69 -13.18
CA PHE A 190 7.30 -7.73 -12.16
C PHE A 190 8.07 -9.03 -12.45
N THR A 191 9.09 -8.99 -13.28
CA THR A 191 9.93 -10.16 -13.55
C THR A 191 10.55 -10.67 -12.24
N GLY A 192 10.39 -11.95 -11.94
CA GLY A 192 10.86 -12.59 -10.70
C GLY A 192 9.82 -12.64 -9.57
N LEU A 193 8.68 -11.93 -9.68
CA LEU A 193 7.67 -11.90 -8.61
C LEU A 193 7.06 -13.27 -8.33
N ALA A 194 6.81 -14.08 -9.35
CA ALA A 194 6.22 -15.40 -9.16
C ALA A 194 7.18 -16.35 -8.43
N GLU A 195 8.46 -16.30 -8.75
CA GLU A 195 9.51 -17.08 -8.11
C GLU A 195 9.70 -16.66 -6.65
N LEU A 196 9.77 -15.34 -6.39
CA LEU A 196 9.80 -14.81 -5.03
C LEU A 196 8.56 -15.24 -4.23
N THR A 197 7.38 -15.09 -4.80
CA THR A 197 6.14 -15.47 -4.13
C THR A 197 6.13 -16.95 -3.75
N ALA A 198 6.60 -17.83 -4.64
CA ALA A 198 6.72 -19.25 -4.33
C ALA A 198 7.66 -19.52 -3.14
N GLN A 199 8.78 -18.81 -3.06
CA GLN A 199 9.72 -18.91 -1.93
C GLN A 199 9.09 -18.40 -0.62
N LEU A 200 8.38 -17.27 -0.66
CA LEU A 200 7.67 -16.71 0.50
C LEU A 200 6.55 -17.65 0.99
N CYS A 201 5.83 -18.31 0.07
CA CYS A 201 4.83 -19.32 0.41
C CYS A 201 5.46 -20.56 1.07
N GLU A 202 6.59 -21.05 0.55
CA GLU A 202 7.29 -22.23 1.10
C GLU A 202 7.83 -21.93 2.51
N SER A 203 8.43 -20.77 2.71
CA SER A 203 8.97 -20.33 4.02
C SER A 203 7.89 -19.90 5.01
N LYS A 204 6.67 -19.57 4.53
CA LYS A 204 5.53 -19.08 5.33
C LYS A 204 5.83 -17.82 6.14
N VAL A 205 6.82 -17.06 5.74
CA VAL A 205 7.17 -15.79 6.39
C VAL A 205 6.03 -14.78 6.24
N PRO A 206 5.83 -13.91 7.24
CA PRO A 206 4.84 -12.82 7.13
C PRO A 206 5.32 -11.77 6.13
N VAL A 207 4.41 -11.29 5.30
CA VAL A 207 4.68 -10.30 4.25
C VAL A 207 3.81 -9.08 4.43
N TYR A 208 4.40 -7.90 4.43
CA TYR A 208 3.70 -6.62 4.26
C TYR A 208 3.77 -6.20 2.80
N LEU A 209 2.62 -5.95 2.18
CA LEU A 209 2.54 -5.50 0.79
C LEU A 209 2.31 -3.99 0.75
N THR A 210 3.24 -3.23 0.21
CA THR A 210 3.06 -1.79 -0.04
C THR A 210 3.00 -1.53 -1.55
N ILE A 211 1.97 -0.79 -1.97
CA ILE A 211 1.74 -0.45 -3.37
C ILE A 211 1.72 1.07 -3.50
N ASP A 212 2.78 1.62 -4.06
CA ASP A 212 2.76 2.96 -4.62
C ASP A 212 2.10 2.89 -5.99
N LEU A 213 1.00 3.64 -6.17
CA LEU A 213 0.25 3.63 -7.43
C LEU A 213 1.02 4.24 -8.61
N ASP A 214 2.11 4.97 -8.35
CA ASP A 214 2.97 5.49 -9.40
C ASP A 214 3.86 4.42 -10.06
N CYS A 215 3.83 3.17 -9.57
CA CYS A 215 4.35 2.02 -10.31
C CYS A 215 3.65 1.89 -11.67
N LEU A 216 2.39 2.30 -11.77
CA LEU A 216 1.65 2.41 -13.01
C LEU A 216 2.26 3.47 -13.95
N ASP A 217 2.12 3.24 -15.25
CA ASP A 217 2.56 4.22 -16.25
C ASP A 217 1.66 5.47 -16.20
N PRO A 218 2.22 6.69 -16.30
CA PRO A 218 1.45 7.94 -16.31
C PRO A 218 0.40 8.04 -17.42
N SER A 219 0.46 7.20 -18.44
CA SER A 219 -0.58 7.12 -19.48
C SER A 219 -1.91 6.56 -18.94
N CYS A 220 -1.88 5.80 -17.84
CA CYS A 220 -3.08 5.28 -17.19
C CYS A 220 -3.24 5.75 -15.73
N PHE A 221 -2.21 6.36 -15.14
CA PHE A 221 -2.23 6.90 -13.78
C PHE A 221 -1.45 8.22 -13.67
N PRO A 222 -1.93 9.33 -14.30
CA PRO A 222 -1.27 10.63 -14.23
C PRO A 222 -1.45 11.36 -12.88
N GLY A 223 -2.41 10.94 -12.03
CA GLY A 223 -2.79 11.61 -10.78
C GLY A 223 -1.92 11.20 -9.58
N THR A 224 -0.62 11.41 -9.70
CA THR A 224 0.36 11.20 -8.62
C THR A 224 1.34 12.36 -8.53
N GLY A 225 2.00 12.50 -7.38
CA GLY A 225 2.93 13.59 -7.10
C GLY A 225 4.18 13.56 -7.98
N THR A 226 4.73 12.39 -8.23
CA THR A 226 6.01 12.17 -8.92
C THR A 226 5.90 11.13 -10.03
N PRO A 227 5.12 11.39 -11.11
CA PRO A 227 4.92 10.42 -12.17
C PRO A 227 6.22 10.15 -12.94
N GLU A 228 6.51 8.87 -13.17
CA GLU A 228 7.64 8.38 -13.94
C GLU A 228 7.18 7.58 -15.16
N ALA A 229 7.65 7.94 -16.35
CA ALA A 229 7.31 7.22 -17.58
C ALA A 229 7.94 5.83 -17.65
N GLY A 230 7.31 4.93 -18.39
CA GLY A 230 7.79 3.55 -18.56
C GLY A 230 7.32 2.61 -17.46
N GLY A 231 6.19 2.93 -16.83
CA GLY A 231 5.55 2.10 -15.81
C GLY A 231 4.76 0.93 -16.39
N VAL A 232 4.16 0.16 -15.49
CA VAL A 232 3.34 -0.99 -15.85
C VAL A 232 1.90 -0.59 -16.15
N SER A 233 1.18 -1.43 -16.87
CA SER A 233 -0.26 -1.27 -17.11
C SER A 233 -1.07 -1.76 -15.91
N PHE A 234 -2.35 -1.33 -15.84
CA PHE A 234 -3.30 -1.85 -14.84
C PHE A 234 -3.38 -3.37 -14.83
N LEU A 235 -3.39 -4.03 -15.99
CA LEU A 235 -3.50 -5.50 -16.07
C LEU A 235 -2.25 -6.20 -15.52
N GLN A 236 -1.06 -5.64 -15.71
CA GLN A 236 0.17 -6.18 -15.15
C GLN A 236 0.18 -6.01 -13.62
N LEU A 237 -0.26 -4.86 -13.09
CA LEU A 237 -0.40 -4.65 -11.64
C LEU A 237 -1.43 -5.60 -11.04
N LEU A 238 -2.57 -5.79 -11.70
CA LEU A 238 -3.59 -6.74 -11.23
C LEU A 238 -3.05 -8.17 -11.16
N ASP A 239 -2.32 -8.61 -12.16
CA ASP A 239 -1.71 -9.95 -12.17
C ASP A 239 -0.66 -10.10 -11.07
N ALA A 240 0.14 -9.05 -10.84
CA ALA A 240 1.10 -9.01 -9.75
C ALA A 240 0.42 -9.07 -8.36
N ILE A 241 -0.66 -8.33 -8.15
CA ILE A 241 -1.47 -8.38 -6.91
C ILE A 241 -1.98 -9.81 -6.67
N ARG A 242 -2.58 -10.43 -7.69
CA ARG A 242 -3.11 -11.80 -7.58
C ARG A 242 -2.00 -12.83 -7.31
N THR A 243 -0.82 -12.59 -7.84
CA THR A 243 0.35 -13.46 -7.60
C THR A 243 0.80 -13.33 -6.16
N VAL A 244 1.14 -12.13 -5.70
CA VAL A 244 1.75 -11.90 -4.39
C VAL A 244 0.81 -12.20 -3.23
N THR A 245 -0.50 -12.01 -3.39
CA THR A 245 -1.49 -12.31 -2.35
C THR A 245 -1.69 -13.80 -2.06
N SER A 246 -1.05 -14.69 -2.80
CA SER A 246 -0.95 -16.10 -2.42
C SER A 246 0.06 -16.36 -1.28
N ALA A 247 0.98 -15.42 -1.00
CA ALA A 247 1.86 -15.46 0.15
C ALA A 247 1.11 -15.09 1.45
N ASN A 248 1.77 -15.25 2.59
CA ASN A 248 1.21 -14.91 3.91
C ASN A 248 1.22 -13.38 4.13
N ILE A 249 0.33 -12.65 3.45
CA ILE A 249 0.21 -11.19 3.61
C ILE A 249 -0.44 -10.89 4.96
N VAL A 250 0.21 -10.07 5.79
CA VAL A 250 -0.23 -9.73 7.16
C VAL A 250 -0.65 -8.27 7.34
N GLY A 251 -0.47 -7.45 6.33
CA GLY A 251 -0.88 -6.06 6.24
C GLY A 251 -0.56 -5.52 4.85
N ALA A 252 -1.27 -4.50 4.42
CA ALA A 252 -1.03 -3.87 3.13
C ALA A 252 -1.39 -2.38 3.13
N ASP A 253 -0.87 -1.66 2.14
CA ASP A 253 -1.28 -0.29 1.87
C ASP A 253 -1.32 0.04 0.37
N LEU A 254 -2.00 1.16 0.05
CA LEU A 254 -2.14 1.71 -1.29
C LEU A 254 -1.92 3.22 -1.22
N ASN A 255 -0.88 3.73 -1.86
CA ASN A 255 -0.37 5.09 -1.66
C ASN A 255 -0.33 5.92 -2.94
N GLU A 256 -0.06 7.22 -2.80
CA GLU A 256 0.34 8.20 -3.83
C GLU A 256 -0.75 8.55 -4.86
N LEU A 257 -2.04 8.28 -4.58
CA LEU A 257 -3.10 8.91 -5.36
C LEU A 257 -3.22 10.39 -4.99
N ALA A 258 -2.90 11.29 -5.91
CA ALA A 258 -3.12 12.74 -5.82
C ALA A 258 -4.25 13.17 -6.77
N PRO A 259 -5.52 13.06 -6.39
CA PRO A 259 -6.67 13.19 -7.30
C PRO A 259 -6.77 14.58 -7.93
N THR A 260 -6.28 15.61 -7.27
CA THR A 260 -6.29 16.99 -7.77
C THR A 260 -5.34 17.21 -8.95
N LEU A 261 -4.42 16.30 -9.21
CA LEU A 261 -3.46 16.37 -10.30
C LEU A 261 -3.94 15.70 -11.59
N ASP A 262 -5.08 15.01 -11.52
CA ASP A 262 -5.74 14.40 -12.68
C ASP A 262 -7.20 14.87 -12.80
N THR A 263 -7.43 15.87 -13.62
CA THR A 263 -8.76 16.43 -13.85
C THR A 263 -9.68 15.52 -14.65
N THR A 264 -9.18 14.42 -15.20
CA THR A 264 -10.00 13.44 -15.94
C THR A 264 -10.70 12.42 -15.03
N GLY A 265 -10.21 12.26 -13.78
CA GLY A 265 -10.68 11.25 -12.83
C GLY A 265 -10.21 9.82 -13.12
N VAL A 266 -9.44 9.59 -14.20
CA VAL A 266 -8.96 8.25 -14.58
C VAL A 266 -8.11 7.64 -13.48
N SER A 267 -7.22 8.42 -12.85
CA SER A 267 -6.36 7.92 -11.77
C SER A 267 -7.17 7.47 -10.56
N THR A 268 -8.18 8.25 -10.14
CA THR A 268 -9.04 7.88 -9.01
C THR A 268 -9.85 6.63 -9.33
N ALA A 269 -10.45 6.54 -10.53
CA ALA A 269 -11.17 5.34 -10.97
C ALA A 269 -10.25 4.11 -11.02
N THR A 270 -9.00 4.29 -11.47
CA THR A 270 -7.99 3.22 -11.47
C THR A 270 -7.65 2.78 -10.06
N ALA A 271 -7.40 3.72 -9.13
CA ALA A 271 -7.11 3.43 -7.72
C ALA A 271 -8.27 2.68 -7.05
N CYS A 272 -9.52 3.12 -7.27
CA CYS A 272 -10.70 2.41 -6.78
C CYS A 272 -10.76 0.97 -7.29
N LYS A 273 -10.45 0.76 -8.58
CA LYS A 273 -10.45 -0.58 -9.17
C LYS A 273 -9.31 -1.44 -8.61
N VAL A 274 -8.11 -0.88 -8.41
CA VAL A 274 -6.98 -1.57 -7.76
C VAL A 274 -7.37 -2.00 -6.35
N LEU A 275 -7.98 -1.09 -5.56
CA LEU A 275 -8.41 -1.40 -4.20
C LEU A 275 -9.45 -2.52 -4.16
N ARG A 276 -10.47 -2.50 -5.03
CA ARG A 276 -11.45 -3.60 -5.12
C ARG A 276 -10.77 -4.94 -5.40
N GLU A 277 -9.88 -4.97 -6.38
CA GLU A 277 -9.17 -6.20 -6.75
C GLU A 277 -8.24 -6.69 -5.63
N LEU A 278 -7.58 -5.77 -4.94
CA LEU A 278 -6.73 -6.09 -3.79
C LEU A 278 -7.54 -6.67 -2.63
N LEU A 279 -8.67 -6.05 -2.27
CA LEU A 279 -9.56 -6.55 -1.21
C LEU A 279 -10.04 -7.98 -1.48
N ILE A 280 -10.51 -8.25 -2.70
CA ILE A 280 -10.96 -9.59 -3.11
C ILE A 280 -9.81 -10.60 -3.08
N ALA A 281 -8.60 -10.21 -3.52
CA ALA A 281 -7.45 -11.10 -3.54
C ALA A 281 -6.94 -11.42 -2.13
N LEU A 282 -6.92 -10.44 -1.23
CA LEU A 282 -6.50 -10.61 0.17
C LEU A 282 -7.43 -11.54 0.94
N ASP A 283 -8.74 -11.40 0.80
CA ASP A 283 -9.68 -12.26 1.52
C ASP A 283 -9.56 -13.72 1.11
N LYS A 284 -9.35 -14.01 -0.18
CA LYS A 284 -9.13 -15.37 -0.68
C LYS A 284 -7.83 -16.00 -0.18
N GLY A 285 -6.81 -15.20 0.10
CA GLY A 285 -5.47 -15.63 0.54
C GLY A 285 -5.24 -15.62 2.05
N TRP A 286 -6.10 -14.96 2.84
CA TRP A 286 -5.86 -14.76 4.27
C TRP A 286 -6.07 -16.04 5.09
N PRO A 287 -5.03 -16.58 5.79
CA PRO A 287 -5.16 -17.85 6.54
C PRO A 287 -6.14 -17.79 7.72
N GLY A 288 -6.49 -16.59 8.20
CA GLY A 288 -7.46 -16.37 9.28
C GLY A 288 -8.91 -16.73 8.93
N PHE A 289 -9.20 -17.01 7.65
CA PHE A 289 -10.54 -17.35 7.14
C PHE A 289 -10.80 -18.85 6.94
N GLN A 290 -9.81 -19.70 7.18
CA GLN A 290 -10.06 -21.14 7.20
C GLN A 290 -10.75 -21.52 8.53
N VAL A 291 -12.08 -21.41 8.55
CA VAL A 291 -12.95 -21.99 9.58
C VAL A 291 -13.11 -23.49 9.31
#